data_258f1b58acdf89914fd26daed360a7c3
#
_entry.id   258f1b58acdf89914fd26daed360a7c3
#
_cell.length_a   1.000
_cell.length_b   1.000
_cell.length_c   1.000
_cell.angle_alpha   90.00
_cell.angle_beta   90.00
_cell.angle_gamma   90.00
#
_symmetry.space_group_name_H-M   'P 1'
#
loop_
_entity.id
_entity.type
_entity.pdbx_description
1 polymer ?
#
loop_
_entity_poly.entity_id
_entity_poly.type
_entity_poly.pdbx_seq_one_letter_code
_entity_poly.pdbx_strand_id
1 'polypeptide(L)'
;MNDATRDFLDTAVRRLDEGLNRRGFRTQHSGDLPTEWEWTGRLGPRRELVRVTLQPSYPFSPPNVSLPDRATDLGWHSGPEGILCLWTEEGQAGIPWLDPTILIERIESWIANDAAGWIKDSPQLDLEAYHQPRFLKVNGSTVHPSLLIDRWDGLSPGWFISSLPDAHGVMRVKRAKTPPPPAATPGQQGARRKNRKPDRFLNGVAIDLGELAKPVISPSDLVAACGSDRPAIGKFLETGRPLLVAMRYRRGAGDGYIGFWLEDKAPLTYISVAERAQAQRRRAGWHAPALRKKSVSVIGAGSIGSYVAEVLDRSGVGDLRVHDFDKLLPGNLVRHAASPAFVGQTKTTAVCASALLD
;
A
#
# COMPACT_ATOMS: atom_id res chain seq x y z
N MET A 1 24.80 -8.06 22.83
CA MET A 1 24.43 -6.68 23.16
C MET A 1 25.44 -6.18 24.17
N ASN A 2 26.04 -5.02 23.96
CA ASN A 2 26.99 -4.46 24.92
C ASN A 2 26.24 -3.82 26.11
N ASP A 3 26.96 -3.56 27.23
CA ASP A 3 26.35 -3.03 28.46
C ASP A 3 25.68 -1.67 28.25
N ALA A 4 26.29 -0.77 27.47
CA ALA A 4 25.70 0.55 27.18
C ALA A 4 24.38 0.47 26.41
N THR A 5 24.24 -0.50 25.50
CA THR A 5 22.97 -0.72 24.78
C THR A 5 21.91 -1.27 25.74
N ARG A 6 22.27 -2.15 26.65
CA ARG A 6 21.35 -2.69 27.66
C ARG A 6 20.87 -1.58 28.59
N ASP A 7 21.78 -0.76 29.12
CA ASP A 7 21.43 0.38 29.98
C ASP A 7 20.49 1.37 29.31
N PHE A 8 20.70 1.62 28.02
CA PHE A 8 19.79 2.48 27.24
C PHE A 8 18.38 1.88 27.11
N LEU A 9 18.29 0.58 26.82
CA LEU A 9 17.01 -0.14 26.73
C LEU A 9 16.26 -0.11 28.06
N ASP A 10 16.95 -0.46 29.15
CA ASP A 10 16.37 -0.49 30.50
C ASP A 10 15.90 0.91 30.94
N THR A 11 16.66 1.93 30.57
CA THR A 11 16.28 3.33 30.86
C THR A 11 15.04 3.74 30.05
N ALA A 12 14.98 3.36 28.78
CA ALA A 12 13.82 3.66 27.93
C ALA A 12 12.55 2.98 28.41
N VAL A 13 12.63 1.69 28.81
CA VAL A 13 11.49 0.93 29.35
C VAL A 13 11.02 1.52 30.68
N ARG A 14 11.95 1.78 31.62
CA ARG A 14 11.60 2.39 32.91
C ARG A 14 10.93 3.75 32.76
N ARG A 15 11.46 4.60 31.88
CA ARG A 15 10.87 5.91 31.61
C ARG A 15 9.44 5.78 31.07
N LEU A 16 9.21 4.80 30.17
CA LEU A 16 7.87 4.53 29.66
C LEU A 16 6.93 4.04 30.75
N ASP A 17 7.38 3.08 31.58
CA ASP A 17 6.61 2.53 32.69
C ASP A 17 6.19 3.62 33.68
N GLU A 18 7.14 4.42 34.17
CA GLU A 18 6.86 5.54 35.07
C GLU A 18 5.89 6.56 34.45
N GLY A 19 6.05 6.87 33.15
CA GLY A 19 5.19 7.81 32.46
C GLY A 19 3.77 7.29 32.29
N LEU A 20 3.60 6.05 31.88
CA LEU A 20 2.29 5.42 31.73
C LEU A 20 1.59 5.26 33.09
N ASN A 21 2.31 4.81 34.12
CA ASN A 21 1.76 4.66 35.47
C ASN A 21 1.27 6.01 36.04
N ARG A 22 2.00 7.12 35.83
CA ARG A 22 1.56 8.48 36.22
C ARG A 22 0.26 8.91 35.54
N ARG A 23 -0.06 8.33 34.37
CA ARG A 23 -1.30 8.59 33.61
C ARG A 23 -2.38 7.56 33.87
N GLY A 24 -2.22 6.72 34.90
CA GLY A 24 -3.22 5.76 35.35
C GLY A 24 -3.24 4.44 34.60
N PHE A 25 -2.24 4.17 33.79
CA PHE A 25 -2.01 2.82 33.29
C PHE A 25 -1.52 1.91 34.39
N ARG A 26 -1.76 0.63 34.23
CA ARG A 26 -1.27 -0.42 35.14
C ARG A 26 -0.39 -1.37 34.35
N THR A 27 0.79 -1.65 34.88
CA THR A 27 1.67 -2.70 34.38
C THR A 27 0.99 -4.05 34.58
N GLN A 28 0.76 -4.79 33.52
CA GLN A 28 0.14 -6.12 33.56
C GLN A 28 1.21 -7.20 33.61
N HIS A 29 2.23 -7.04 32.78
CA HIS A 29 3.39 -7.91 32.70
C HIS A 29 4.66 -7.06 32.63
N SER A 30 5.74 -7.58 33.19
CA SER A 30 7.08 -7.02 33.14
C SER A 30 8.12 -8.14 33.12
N GLY A 31 9.27 -7.91 32.49
CA GLY A 31 10.33 -8.90 32.42
C GLY A 31 11.63 -8.29 31.88
N ASP A 32 12.60 -9.16 31.64
CA ASP A 32 13.94 -8.75 31.18
C ASP A 32 13.98 -8.35 29.71
N LEU A 33 13.02 -8.81 28.91
CA LEU A 33 12.92 -8.46 27.48
C LEU A 33 11.81 -7.42 27.25
N PRO A 34 12.00 -6.49 26.29
CA PRO A 34 10.96 -5.50 25.96
C PRO A 34 9.60 -6.14 25.66
N THR A 35 9.57 -7.27 24.96
CA THR A 35 8.34 -7.99 24.59
C THR A 35 7.54 -8.56 25.75
N GLU A 36 8.12 -8.59 26.95
CA GLU A 36 7.46 -9.04 28.19
C GLU A 36 6.73 -7.91 28.91
N TRP A 37 6.81 -6.68 28.37
CA TRP A 37 6.15 -5.54 28.98
C TRP A 37 4.80 -5.25 28.33
N GLU A 38 3.79 -5.14 29.18
CA GLU A 38 2.43 -4.78 28.81
C GLU A 38 1.82 -3.85 29.86
N TRP A 39 1.16 -2.82 29.38
CA TRP A 39 0.38 -1.87 30.21
C TRP A 39 -1.04 -1.78 29.68
N THR A 40 -1.98 -1.59 30.61
CA THR A 40 -3.36 -1.26 30.28
C THR A 40 -3.82 -0.03 31.02
N GLY A 41 -4.60 0.81 30.34
CA GLY A 41 -5.16 2.04 30.89
C GLY A 41 -6.43 2.43 30.18
N ARG A 42 -7.06 3.51 30.61
CA ARG A 42 -8.26 4.03 29.96
C ARG A 42 -8.07 5.49 29.56
N LEU A 43 -8.27 5.78 28.27
CA LEU A 43 -8.10 7.10 27.70
C LEU A 43 -9.36 7.55 26.94
N GLY A 44 -9.40 8.85 26.66
CA GLY A 44 -10.46 9.49 25.90
C GLY A 44 -11.78 9.65 26.65
N PRO A 45 -12.75 10.40 26.06
CA PRO A 45 -14.04 10.70 26.69
C PRO A 45 -14.88 9.46 27.02
N ARG A 46 -14.76 8.42 26.20
CA ARG A 46 -15.47 7.13 26.37
C ARG A 46 -14.75 6.17 27.30
N ARG A 47 -13.59 6.58 27.86
CA ARG A 47 -12.74 5.74 28.70
C ARG A 47 -12.39 4.39 28.03
N GLU A 48 -11.99 4.45 26.78
CA GLU A 48 -11.63 3.27 25.99
C GLU A 48 -10.45 2.54 26.62
N LEU A 49 -10.50 1.22 26.65
CA LEU A 49 -9.40 0.40 27.13
C LEU A 49 -8.25 0.48 26.12
N VAL A 50 -7.10 0.93 26.59
CA VAL A 50 -5.86 1.02 25.79
C VAL A 50 -4.87 0.02 26.31
N ARG A 51 -4.28 -0.75 25.41
CA ARG A 51 -3.18 -1.66 25.70
C ARG A 51 -1.93 -1.18 24.99
N VAL A 52 -0.81 -1.14 25.71
CA VAL A 52 0.51 -0.81 25.17
C VAL A 52 1.42 -2.01 25.37
N THR A 53 2.09 -2.45 24.31
CA THR A 53 3.08 -3.54 24.32
C THR A 53 4.33 -3.12 23.57
N LEU A 54 5.46 -3.72 23.89
CA LEU A 54 6.72 -3.41 23.22
C LEU A 54 7.07 -4.48 22.18
N GLN A 55 7.71 -4.02 21.12
CA GLN A 55 8.29 -4.89 20.10
C GLN A 55 9.74 -5.24 20.44
N PRO A 56 10.31 -6.34 19.87
CA PRO A 56 11.71 -6.69 20.10
C PRO A 56 12.71 -5.59 19.75
N SER A 57 12.32 -4.71 18.82
CA SER A 57 13.12 -3.59 18.33
C SER A 57 12.93 -2.28 19.12
N TYR A 58 12.08 -2.28 20.16
CA TYR A 58 11.95 -1.09 21.01
C TYR A 58 13.31 -0.77 21.68
N PRO A 59 13.71 0.49 21.80
CA PRO A 59 13.00 1.72 21.48
C PRO A 59 13.21 2.25 20.04
N PHE A 60 13.90 1.51 19.17
CA PHE A 60 14.14 1.92 17.78
C PHE A 60 12.90 1.81 16.88
N SER A 61 11.91 1.06 17.31
CA SER A 61 10.55 1.08 16.77
C SER A 61 9.55 1.51 17.85
N PRO A 62 8.41 2.12 17.46
CA PRO A 62 7.40 2.54 18.41
C PRO A 62 6.79 1.36 19.15
N PRO A 63 6.22 1.59 20.35
CA PRO A 63 5.39 0.59 21.01
C PRO A 63 4.13 0.32 20.17
N ASN A 64 3.64 -0.91 20.24
CA ASN A 64 2.33 -1.25 19.74
C ASN A 64 1.27 -0.74 20.72
N VAL A 65 0.31 -0.02 20.19
CA VAL A 65 -0.85 0.44 20.96
C VAL A 65 -2.11 -0.12 20.31
N SER A 66 -2.99 -0.68 21.12
CA SER A 66 -4.25 -1.25 20.63
C SER A 66 -5.43 -0.85 21.50
N LEU A 67 -6.63 -0.94 20.91
CA LEU A 67 -7.91 -0.82 21.59
C LEU A 67 -8.59 -2.20 21.58
N PRO A 68 -8.37 -3.04 22.60
CA PRO A 68 -8.85 -4.43 22.59
C PRO A 68 -10.37 -4.55 22.44
N ASP A 69 -11.12 -3.63 23.03
CA ASP A 69 -12.59 -3.62 22.96
C ASP A 69 -13.11 -3.30 21.53
N ARG A 70 -12.23 -2.81 20.65
CA ARG A 70 -12.53 -2.42 19.27
C ARG A 70 -11.80 -3.25 18.22
N ALA A 71 -11.23 -4.38 18.59
CA ALA A 71 -10.43 -5.21 17.69
C ALA A 71 -11.19 -5.68 16.43
N THR A 72 -12.50 -5.75 16.48
CA THR A 72 -13.40 -6.13 15.37
C THR A 72 -14.01 -4.93 14.63
N ASP A 73 -13.90 -3.72 15.19
CA ASP A 73 -14.42 -2.48 14.60
C ASP A 73 -13.26 -1.69 13.97
N LEU A 74 -12.80 -2.19 12.84
CA LEU A 74 -11.65 -1.61 12.13
C LEU A 74 -12.10 -0.35 11.39
N GLY A 75 -11.62 0.79 11.89
CA GLY A 75 -11.72 2.09 11.25
C GLY A 75 -10.46 2.46 10.47
N TRP A 76 -10.40 3.69 9.97
CA TRP A 76 -9.18 4.25 9.41
C TRP A 76 -8.09 4.35 10.49
N HIS A 77 -6.82 4.24 10.07
CA HIS A 77 -5.67 4.31 10.97
C HIS A 77 -5.62 3.26 12.09
N SER A 78 -6.28 2.11 11.87
CA SER A 78 -6.13 0.93 12.71
C SER A 78 -5.79 -0.30 11.87
N GLY A 79 -4.92 -1.14 12.41
CA GLY A 79 -4.55 -2.42 11.83
C GLY A 79 -5.33 -3.59 12.45
N PRO A 80 -4.96 -4.83 12.09
CA PRO A 80 -5.48 -6.03 12.73
C PRO A 80 -5.38 -5.97 14.25
N GLU A 81 -6.32 -6.61 14.95
CA GLU A 81 -6.36 -6.66 16.42
C GLU A 81 -6.53 -5.29 17.11
N GLY A 82 -7.02 -4.28 16.36
CA GLY A 82 -7.23 -2.92 16.89
C GLY A 82 -5.93 -2.15 17.14
N ILE A 83 -4.83 -2.53 16.47
CA ILE A 83 -3.55 -1.81 16.58
C ILE A 83 -3.68 -0.43 15.92
N LEU A 84 -3.28 0.61 16.63
CA LEU A 84 -3.38 2.00 16.18
C LEU A 84 -2.18 2.41 15.33
N CYS A 85 -2.43 3.07 14.20
CA CYS A 85 -1.40 3.73 13.41
C CYS A 85 -1.12 5.12 13.99
N LEU A 86 -0.26 5.20 15.00
CA LEU A 86 0.07 6.45 15.70
C LEU A 86 1.18 7.23 15.00
N TRP A 87 2.03 6.55 14.25
CA TRP A 87 3.25 7.10 13.69
C TRP A 87 3.27 6.87 12.18
N THR A 88 3.61 7.90 11.43
CA THR A 88 3.93 7.80 10.00
C THR A 88 5.44 7.88 9.84
N GLU A 89 6.01 7.11 8.93
CA GLU A 89 7.47 7.10 8.71
C GLU A 89 8.01 8.44 8.18
N GLU A 90 7.14 9.28 7.64
CA GLU A 90 7.54 10.53 7.00
C GLU A 90 7.67 11.69 8.01
N GLY A 91 8.85 12.28 8.07
CA GLY A 91 9.09 13.57 8.71
C GLY A 91 9.33 13.55 10.22
N GLN A 92 9.56 12.39 10.82
CA GLN A 92 9.89 12.32 12.25
C GLN A 92 11.39 12.48 12.48
N ALA A 93 11.76 13.58 13.11
CA ALA A 93 13.11 13.73 13.64
C ALA A 93 13.17 13.08 15.03
N GLY A 94 14.05 12.09 15.19
CA GLY A 94 14.27 11.42 16.47
C GLY A 94 13.34 10.27 16.79
N ILE A 95 13.19 9.96 18.07
CA ILE A 95 12.41 8.85 18.60
C ILE A 95 11.34 9.42 19.57
N PRO A 96 10.26 10.03 19.06
CA PRO A 96 9.31 10.75 19.89
C PRO A 96 8.56 9.87 20.90
N TRP A 97 8.40 8.60 20.63
CA TRP A 97 7.77 7.63 21.56
C TRP A 97 8.60 7.30 22.81
N LEU A 98 9.85 7.78 22.90
CA LEU A 98 10.61 7.76 24.15
C LEU A 98 10.06 8.72 25.20
N ASP A 99 9.24 9.68 24.81
CA ASP A 99 8.51 10.54 25.72
C ASP A 99 7.09 9.99 25.93
N PRO A 100 6.78 9.45 27.12
CA PRO A 100 5.45 8.92 27.42
C PRO A 100 4.33 9.94 27.26
N THR A 101 4.63 11.24 27.43
CA THR A 101 3.65 12.30 27.26
C THR A 101 3.25 12.42 25.81
N ILE A 102 4.22 12.43 24.88
CA ILE A 102 3.98 12.47 23.45
C ILE A 102 3.21 11.25 22.98
N LEU A 103 3.55 10.05 23.50
CA LEU A 103 2.83 8.83 23.19
C LEU A 103 1.35 8.94 23.58
N ILE A 104 1.07 9.39 24.82
CA ILE A 104 -0.30 9.52 25.32
C ILE A 104 -1.09 10.56 24.53
N GLU A 105 -0.50 11.71 24.25
CA GLU A 105 -1.12 12.75 23.43
C GLU A 105 -1.46 12.24 22.02
N ARG A 106 -0.61 11.42 21.44
CA ARG A 106 -0.88 10.75 20.15
C ARG A 106 -2.05 9.80 20.22
N ILE A 107 -2.13 8.98 21.29
CA ILE A 107 -3.26 8.06 21.50
C ILE A 107 -4.58 8.85 21.67
N GLU A 108 -4.57 9.89 22.50
CA GLU A 108 -5.75 10.73 22.72
C GLU A 108 -6.19 11.45 21.44
N SER A 109 -5.22 11.97 20.66
CA SER A 109 -5.48 12.58 19.37
C SER A 109 -6.07 11.56 18.37
N TRP A 110 -5.55 10.32 18.37
CA TRP A 110 -6.09 9.26 17.53
C TRP A 110 -7.55 8.96 17.88
N ILE A 111 -7.86 8.78 19.18
CA ILE A 111 -9.22 8.53 19.66
C ILE A 111 -10.17 9.67 19.28
N ALA A 112 -9.72 10.92 19.40
CA ALA A 112 -10.53 12.09 19.04
C ALA A 112 -10.79 12.16 17.53
N ASN A 113 -9.79 11.92 16.71
CA ASN A 113 -9.91 11.91 15.25
C ASN A 113 -10.82 10.79 14.75
N ASP A 114 -10.72 9.60 15.35
CA ASP A 114 -11.58 8.48 15.02
C ASP A 114 -13.05 8.77 15.36
N ALA A 115 -13.30 9.34 16.54
CA ALA A 115 -14.65 9.79 16.93
C ALA A 115 -15.21 10.87 16.00
N ALA A 116 -14.37 11.70 15.40
CA ALA A 116 -14.73 12.72 14.42
C ALA A 116 -14.85 12.18 12.98
N GLY A 117 -14.53 10.90 12.74
CA GLY A 117 -14.57 10.29 11.41
C GLY A 117 -13.43 10.73 10.48
N TRP A 118 -12.29 11.15 11.04
CA TRP A 118 -11.08 11.52 10.29
C TRP A 118 -11.31 12.64 9.24
N ILE A 119 -12.13 13.63 9.56
CA ILE A 119 -12.55 14.73 8.65
C ILE A 119 -11.35 15.52 8.10
N LYS A 120 -10.25 15.63 8.86
CA LYS A 120 -9.03 16.38 8.50
C LYS A 120 -7.87 15.46 8.11
N ASP A 121 -8.17 14.23 7.81
CA ASP A 121 -7.15 13.23 7.56
C ASP A 121 -6.41 13.46 6.23
N SER A 122 -5.12 13.12 6.25
CA SER A 122 -4.31 13.05 5.04
C SER A 122 -4.59 11.73 4.32
N PRO A 123 -4.72 11.70 2.98
CA PRO A 123 -5.04 10.50 2.20
C PRO A 123 -3.89 9.48 2.14
N GLN A 124 -2.99 9.44 3.12
CA GLN A 124 -1.74 8.67 3.06
C GLN A 124 -1.88 7.19 3.39
N LEU A 125 -2.99 6.75 3.99
CA LEU A 125 -3.20 5.33 4.22
C LEU A 125 -3.99 4.71 3.08
N ASP A 126 -3.26 4.03 2.23
CA ASP A 126 -3.81 3.17 1.20
C ASP A 126 -4.50 1.97 1.85
N LEU A 127 -5.62 1.52 1.27
CA LEU A 127 -6.30 0.29 1.70
C LEU A 127 -5.36 -0.93 1.72
N GLU A 128 -4.28 -0.87 0.98
CA GLU A 128 -3.21 -1.87 0.95
C GLU A 128 -2.64 -2.16 2.35
N ALA A 129 -2.56 -1.16 3.22
CA ALA A 129 -2.05 -1.32 4.58
C ALA A 129 -2.91 -2.25 5.46
N TYR A 130 -4.18 -2.45 5.08
CA TYR A 130 -5.11 -3.32 5.81
C TYR A 130 -5.08 -4.77 5.33
N HIS A 131 -4.32 -5.07 4.28
CA HIS A 131 -4.24 -6.41 3.70
C HIS A 131 -2.83 -6.97 3.80
N GLN A 132 -2.74 -8.19 4.29
CA GLN A 132 -1.46 -8.89 4.25
C GLN A 132 -1.12 -9.30 2.81
N PRO A 133 0.09 -8.97 2.32
CA PRO A 133 0.50 -9.38 1.01
C PRO A 133 0.56 -10.91 0.93
N ARG A 134 -0.09 -11.47 -0.08
CA ARG A 134 0.04 -12.88 -0.44
C ARG A 134 0.93 -12.98 -1.66
N PHE A 135 1.75 -14.01 -1.65
CA PHE A 135 2.70 -14.25 -2.71
C PHE A 135 2.26 -15.42 -3.58
N LEU A 136 2.42 -15.25 -4.88
CA LEU A 136 2.21 -16.30 -5.87
C LEU A 136 3.55 -16.94 -6.27
N LYS A 137 3.53 -18.22 -6.61
CA LYS A 137 4.67 -18.86 -7.26
C LYS A 137 4.52 -18.77 -8.78
N VAL A 138 5.40 -18.00 -9.41
CA VAL A 138 5.45 -17.83 -10.86
C VAL A 138 6.84 -18.22 -11.33
N ASN A 139 6.92 -19.26 -12.19
CA ASN A 139 8.19 -19.77 -12.73
C ASN A 139 9.28 -20.04 -11.67
N GLY A 140 8.87 -20.55 -10.49
CA GLY A 140 9.78 -20.84 -9.38
C GLY A 140 10.10 -19.66 -8.47
N SER A 141 9.76 -18.43 -8.84
CA SER A 141 9.90 -17.23 -8.01
C SER A 141 8.65 -16.97 -7.19
N THR A 142 8.83 -16.43 -5.99
CA THR A 142 7.74 -15.98 -5.12
C THR A 142 7.55 -14.49 -5.33
N VAL A 143 6.40 -14.08 -5.87
CA VAL A 143 6.13 -12.70 -6.27
C VAL A 143 4.80 -12.22 -5.70
N HIS A 144 4.71 -10.92 -5.38
CA HIS A 144 3.44 -10.30 -5.04
C HIS A 144 2.70 -9.91 -6.33
N PRO A 145 1.44 -10.35 -6.51
CA PRO A 145 0.70 -10.03 -7.73
C PRO A 145 0.32 -8.56 -7.78
N SER A 146 0.55 -7.95 -8.94
CA SER A 146 0.24 -6.55 -9.18
C SER A 146 -0.49 -6.36 -10.51
N LEU A 147 -1.52 -5.52 -10.54
CA LEU A 147 -2.25 -5.16 -11.75
C LEU A 147 -1.88 -3.74 -12.18
N LEU A 148 -1.30 -3.61 -13.36
CA LEU A 148 -0.97 -2.34 -13.95
C LEU A 148 -2.06 -1.91 -14.94
N ILE A 149 -2.59 -0.72 -14.72
CA ILE A 149 -3.66 -0.09 -15.51
C ILE A 149 -3.08 1.16 -16.17
N ASP A 150 -3.24 1.30 -17.47
CA ASP A 150 -2.75 2.51 -18.18
C ASP A 150 -3.59 3.74 -17.81
N ARG A 151 -4.92 3.61 -17.88
CA ARG A 151 -5.88 4.66 -17.53
C ARG A 151 -7.14 4.05 -16.95
N TRP A 152 -7.55 4.53 -15.77
CA TRP A 152 -8.75 4.05 -15.10
C TRP A 152 -10.03 4.48 -15.81
N ASP A 153 -10.09 5.72 -16.28
CA ASP A 153 -11.32 6.32 -16.83
C ASP A 153 -11.88 5.59 -18.07
N GLY A 154 -11.05 4.82 -18.77
CA GLY A 154 -11.48 3.95 -19.86
C GLY A 154 -11.90 2.54 -19.43
N LEU A 155 -11.80 2.23 -18.15
CA LEU A 155 -11.95 0.88 -17.62
C LEU A 155 -13.18 0.74 -16.70
N SER A 156 -13.46 1.73 -15.87
CA SER A 156 -14.50 1.70 -14.82
C SER A 156 -15.72 2.58 -15.20
N PRO A 157 -16.95 2.13 -14.88
CA PRO A 157 -17.28 0.77 -14.47
C PRO A 157 -17.29 -0.19 -15.65
N GLY A 158 -16.75 -1.39 -15.50
CA GLY A 158 -16.80 -2.34 -16.61
C GLY A 158 -15.87 -3.55 -16.49
N TRP A 159 -16.02 -4.44 -17.44
CA TRP A 159 -15.22 -5.65 -17.54
C TRP A 159 -13.95 -5.42 -18.36
N PHE A 160 -12.88 -6.11 -18.01
CA PHE A 160 -11.61 -6.06 -18.75
C PHE A 160 -10.96 -7.44 -18.90
N ILE A 161 -9.94 -7.49 -19.73
CA ILE A 161 -9.05 -8.66 -19.84
C ILE A 161 -7.64 -8.22 -19.47
N SER A 162 -7.00 -9.01 -18.62
CA SER A 162 -5.61 -8.84 -18.23
C SER A 162 -4.74 -9.98 -18.74
N SER A 163 -3.44 -9.73 -18.90
CA SER A 163 -2.44 -10.80 -19.04
C SER A 163 -2.41 -11.67 -17.80
N LEU A 164 -1.83 -12.88 -17.91
CA LEU A 164 -1.36 -13.61 -16.75
C LEU A 164 -0.19 -12.85 -16.08
N PRO A 165 0.11 -13.13 -14.79
CA PRO A 165 1.29 -12.58 -14.14
C PRO A 165 2.56 -12.93 -14.92
N ASP A 166 3.41 -11.96 -15.17
CA ASP A 166 4.76 -12.18 -15.71
C ASP A 166 5.71 -12.72 -14.62
N ALA A 167 7.00 -12.87 -14.95
CA ALA A 167 8.01 -13.38 -14.00
C ALA A 167 8.15 -12.52 -12.72
N HIS A 168 7.69 -11.29 -12.75
CA HIS A 168 7.70 -10.34 -11.63
C HIS A 168 6.33 -10.22 -10.95
N GLY A 169 5.35 -11.03 -11.36
CA GLY A 169 3.98 -10.98 -10.82
C GLY A 169 3.11 -9.87 -11.41
N VAL A 170 3.59 -9.16 -12.43
CA VAL A 170 2.88 -8.02 -13.01
C VAL A 170 1.89 -8.48 -14.07
N MET A 171 0.64 -8.13 -13.87
CA MET A 171 -0.46 -8.28 -14.82
C MET A 171 -0.74 -6.94 -15.47
N ARG A 172 -1.07 -6.96 -16.77
CA ARG A 172 -1.39 -5.73 -17.51
C ARG A 172 -2.74 -5.84 -18.17
N VAL A 173 -3.56 -4.82 -18.01
CA VAL A 173 -4.83 -4.72 -18.72
C VAL A 173 -4.55 -4.66 -20.23
N LYS A 174 -5.20 -5.53 -21.00
CA LYS A 174 -5.05 -5.61 -22.46
C LYS A 174 -6.13 -4.88 -23.19
N ARG A 175 -7.37 -4.96 -22.70
CA ARG A 175 -8.51 -4.23 -23.26
C ARG A 175 -9.68 -4.19 -22.27
N ALA A 176 -10.47 -3.13 -22.34
CA ALA A 176 -11.81 -3.10 -21.76
C ALA A 176 -12.75 -4.04 -22.53
N LYS A 177 -13.75 -4.57 -21.83
CA LYS A 177 -14.78 -5.45 -22.39
C LYS A 177 -16.16 -4.99 -21.93
N THR A 178 -17.09 -4.94 -22.86
CA THR A 178 -18.53 -4.80 -22.59
C THR A 178 -19.26 -5.73 -23.54
N PRO A 179 -20.13 -6.62 -23.12
CA PRO A 179 -20.60 -6.99 -21.79
C PRO A 179 -19.68 -8.00 -21.08
N PRO A 180 -20.05 -8.46 -19.86
CA PRO A 180 -19.32 -9.53 -19.17
C PRO A 180 -19.22 -10.77 -20.06
N PRO A 181 -18.14 -11.55 -19.92
CA PRO A 181 -18.02 -12.81 -20.65
C PRO A 181 -19.22 -13.70 -20.36
N PRO A 182 -19.80 -14.38 -21.38
CA PRO A 182 -20.96 -15.22 -21.18
C PRO A 182 -20.66 -16.27 -20.12
N ALA A 183 -21.57 -16.43 -19.18
CA ALA A 183 -21.52 -17.52 -18.23
C ALA A 183 -21.51 -18.85 -19.00
N ALA A 184 -20.65 -19.77 -18.61
CA ALA A 184 -20.67 -21.11 -19.19
C ALA A 184 -22.04 -21.74 -18.90
N THR A 185 -22.71 -22.26 -19.93
CA THR A 185 -24.01 -22.91 -19.78
C THR A 185 -23.86 -24.12 -18.86
N PRO A 186 -24.69 -24.30 -17.83
CA PRO A 186 -24.71 -25.49 -17.02
C PRO A 186 -24.90 -26.72 -17.93
N GLY A 187 -24.06 -27.72 -17.81
CA GLY A 187 -24.09 -28.94 -18.65
C GLY A 187 -22.89 -29.11 -19.59
N GLN A 188 -22.17 -28.05 -19.94
CA GLN A 188 -20.93 -28.17 -20.74
C GLN A 188 -19.66 -28.34 -19.88
N GLN A 189 -19.79 -28.35 -18.57
CA GLN A 189 -18.66 -28.37 -17.64
C GLN A 189 -17.96 -29.75 -17.56
N GLY A 190 -18.67 -30.85 -17.79
CA GLY A 190 -18.11 -32.21 -17.61
C GLY A 190 -17.18 -32.69 -18.75
N ALA A 191 -17.47 -32.36 -19.98
CA ALA A 191 -16.76 -32.91 -21.15
C ALA A 191 -15.57 -32.05 -21.64
N ARG A 192 -15.51 -30.79 -21.31
CA ARG A 192 -14.49 -29.84 -21.80
C ARG A 192 -13.23 -29.70 -20.94
N ARG A 193 -13.18 -30.24 -19.72
CA ARG A 193 -12.06 -30.08 -18.80
C ARG A 193 -10.75 -30.75 -19.24
N LYS A 194 -10.80 -31.83 -20.02
CA LYS A 194 -9.61 -32.64 -20.37
C LYS A 194 -8.74 -32.09 -21.51
N ASN A 195 -9.24 -31.16 -22.36
CA ASN A 195 -8.50 -30.69 -23.55
C ASN A 195 -8.47 -29.15 -23.71
N ARG A 196 -8.75 -28.40 -22.67
CA ARG A 196 -8.71 -26.94 -22.78
C ARG A 196 -7.26 -26.45 -22.65
N LYS A 197 -6.77 -25.74 -23.67
CA LYS A 197 -5.54 -24.97 -23.55
C LYS A 197 -5.72 -23.99 -22.38
N PRO A 198 -4.72 -23.82 -21.51
CA PRO A 198 -4.82 -22.87 -20.40
C PRO A 198 -5.23 -21.51 -20.91
N ASP A 199 -6.15 -20.85 -20.19
CA ASP A 199 -6.59 -19.50 -20.56
C ASP A 199 -5.36 -18.59 -20.57
N ARG A 200 -5.10 -17.93 -21.69
CA ARG A 200 -3.96 -17.01 -21.84
C ARG A 200 -4.19 -15.65 -21.17
N PHE A 201 -5.39 -15.45 -20.63
CA PHE A 201 -5.83 -14.18 -20.07
C PHE A 201 -6.72 -14.39 -18.86
N LEU A 202 -6.70 -13.43 -17.96
CA LEU A 202 -7.61 -13.34 -16.82
C LEU A 202 -8.73 -12.36 -17.14
N ASN A 203 -9.94 -12.69 -16.71
CA ASN A 203 -11.04 -11.74 -16.75
C ASN A 203 -10.98 -10.88 -15.48
N GLY A 204 -11.41 -9.62 -15.60
CA GLY A 204 -11.48 -8.71 -14.50
C GLY A 204 -12.68 -7.80 -14.60
N VAL A 205 -13.04 -7.21 -13.48
CA VAL A 205 -14.06 -6.16 -13.37
C VAL A 205 -13.46 -4.97 -12.63
N ALA A 206 -13.72 -3.77 -13.15
CA ALA A 206 -13.30 -2.51 -12.54
C ALA A 206 -14.51 -1.83 -11.93
N ILE A 207 -14.42 -1.46 -10.65
CA ILE A 207 -15.50 -0.89 -9.85
C ILE A 207 -15.04 0.43 -9.25
N ASP A 208 -15.89 1.44 -9.31
CA ASP A 208 -15.67 2.71 -8.63
C ASP A 208 -16.50 2.72 -7.33
N LEU A 209 -15.81 2.74 -6.20
CA LEU A 209 -16.45 2.73 -4.89
C LEU A 209 -16.87 4.12 -4.40
N GLY A 210 -16.40 5.18 -5.10
CA GLY A 210 -16.60 6.53 -4.62
C GLY A 210 -15.86 6.82 -3.32
N GLU A 211 -16.46 7.62 -2.46
CA GLU A 211 -15.88 7.98 -1.16
C GLU A 211 -16.17 6.89 -0.12
N LEU A 212 -15.13 6.42 0.55
CA LEU A 212 -15.23 5.36 1.54
C LEU A 212 -15.27 5.93 2.95
N ALA A 213 -16.33 5.60 3.69
CA ALA A 213 -16.48 5.93 5.11
C ALA A 213 -15.56 5.04 5.99
N LYS A 214 -15.30 3.80 5.57
CA LYS A 214 -14.43 2.85 6.28
C LYS A 214 -13.64 1.97 5.30
N PRO A 215 -12.52 1.37 5.71
CA PRO A 215 -11.73 0.51 4.85
C PRO A 215 -12.49 -0.77 4.44
N VAL A 216 -12.22 -1.25 3.24
CA VAL A 216 -12.67 -2.57 2.76
C VAL A 216 -11.61 -3.59 3.18
N ILE A 217 -11.90 -4.41 4.17
CA ILE A 217 -10.90 -5.30 4.80
C ILE A 217 -11.30 -6.77 4.80
N SER A 218 -12.59 -7.06 4.71
CA SER A 218 -13.11 -8.43 4.74
C SER A 218 -13.75 -8.83 3.41
N PRO A 219 -13.90 -10.14 3.17
CA PRO A 219 -14.68 -10.64 2.04
C PRO A 219 -16.12 -10.08 2.01
N SER A 220 -16.74 -9.88 3.16
CA SER A 220 -18.07 -9.31 3.27
C SER A 220 -18.11 -7.84 2.88
N ASP A 221 -17.10 -7.05 3.27
CA ASP A 221 -16.97 -5.65 2.85
C ASP A 221 -16.77 -5.54 1.35
N LEU A 222 -15.91 -6.41 0.78
CA LEU A 222 -15.70 -6.49 -0.65
C LEU A 222 -17.00 -6.78 -1.41
N VAL A 223 -17.73 -7.79 -0.96
CA VAL A 223 -19.02 -8.17 -1.55
C VAL A 223 -20.05 -7.05 -1.43
N ALA A 224 -20.09 -6.36 -0.29
CA ALA A 224 -20.94 -5.21 -0.09
C ALA A 224 -20.57 -4.05 -1.01
N ALA A 225 -19.26 -3.80 -1.17
CA ALA A 225 -18.74 -2.75 -2.04
C ALA A 225 -19.00 -2.98 -3.53
N CYS A 226 -19.15 -4.23 -3.97
CA CYS A 226 -19.49 -4.55 -5.37
C CYS A 226 -20.89 -4.09 -5.82
N GLY A 227 -21.78 -3.74 -4.89
CA GLY A 227 -23.08 -3.13 -5.18
C GLY A 227 -23.90 -3.84 -6.25
N SER A 228 -24.29 -3.13 -7.31
CA SER A 228 -25.08 -3.65 -8.44
C SER A 228 -24.38 -4.72 -9.28
N ASP A 229 -23.05 -4.78 -9.26
CA ASP A 229 -22.26 -5.76 -10.02
C ASP A 229 -22.17 -7.12 -9.30
N ARG A 230 -22.56 -7.19 -8.03
CA ARG A 230 -22.50 -8.39 -7.19
C ARG A 230 -23.13 -9.65 -7.84
N PRO A 231 -24.33 -9.58 -8.45
CA PRO A 231 -24.91 -10.76 -9.08
C PRO A 231 -24.11 -11.28 -10.27
N ALA A 232 -23.56 -10.36 -11.09
CA ALA A 232 -22.75 -10.72 -12.25
C ALA A 232 -21.40 -11.35 -11.82
N ILE A 233 -20.77 -10.81 -10.78
CA ILE A 233 -19.54 -11.35 -10.18
C ILE A 233 -19.80 -12.74 -9.60
N GLY A 234 -20.86 -12.92 -8.81
CA GLY A 234 -21.26 -14.21 -8.25
C GLY A 234 -21.47 -15.26 -9.33
N LYS A 235 -22.26 -14.96 -10.34
CA LYS A 235 -22.50 -15.84 -11.49
C LYS A 235 -21.23 -16.18 -12.27
N PHE A 236 -20.28 -15.24 -12.36
CA PHE A 236 -18.99 -15.53 -12.99
C PHE A 236 -18.17 -16.51 -12.15
N LEU A 237 -18.10 -16.30 -10.82
CA LEU A 237 -17.37 -17.19 -9.90
C LEU A 237 -17.90 -18.62 -9.90
N GLU A 238 -19.21 -18.81 -10.10
CA GLU A 238 -19.82 -20.15 -10.26
C GLU A 238 -19.23 -20.93 -11.46
N THR A 239 -18.59 -20.25 -12.40
CA THR A 239 -17.88 -20.91 -13.52
C THR A 239 -16.58 -21.58 -13.10
N GLY A 240 -16.11 -21.40 -11.87
CA GLY A 240 -14.83 -21.88 -11.34
C GLY A 240 -13.61 -21.25 -12.03
N ARG A 241 -13.77 -20.07 -12.62
CA ARG A 241 -12.68 -19.31 -13.26
C ARG A 241 -12.21 -18.20 -12.33
N PRO A 242 -10.89 -17.93 -12.31
CA PRO A 242 -10.37 -16.81 -11.55
C PRO A 242 -10.90 -15.48 -12.11
N LEU A 243 -11.16 -14.54 -11.20
CA LEU A 243 -11.62 -13.18 -11.49
C LEU A 243 -10.74 -12.17 -10.78
N LEU A 244 -10.28 -11.17 -11.52
CA LEU A 244 -9.67 -9.97 -10.93
C LEU A 244 -10.78 -8.96 -10.62
N VAL A 245 -10.78 -8.41 -9.42
CA VAL A 245 -11.61 -7.26 -9.06
C VAL A 245 -10.69 -6.09 -8.76
N ALA A 246 -10.71 -5.08 -9.61
CA ALA A 246 -9.97 -3.84 -9.41
C ALA A 246 -10.96 -2.76 -8.94
N MET A 247 -10.61 -2.04 -7.90
CA MET A 247 -11.45 -1.01 -7.30
C MET A 247 -10.70 0.30 -7.21
N ARG A 248 -11.37 1.38 -7.60
CA ARG A 248 -10.95 2.74 -7.28
C ARG A 248 -11.82 3.26 -6.16
N TYR A 249 -11.22 3.92 -5.19
CA TYR A 249 -11.92 4.61 -4.12
C TYR A 249 -11.41 6.02 -3.99
N ARG A 250 -12.21 6.90 -3.43
CA ARG A 250 -11.82 8.27 -3.10
C ARG A 250 -11.70 8.44 -1.60
N ARG A 251 -10.66 9.14 -1.19
CA ARG A 251 -10.48 9.56 0.19
C ARG A 251 -9.78 10.92 0.24
N GLY A 252 -10.45 11.91 0.84
CA GLY A 252 -9.95 13.28 0.83
C GLY A 252 -9.75 13.80 -0.59
N ALA A 253 -8.55 14.32 -0.91
CA ALA A 253 -8.26 14.89 -2.22
C ALA A 253 -7.70 13.90 -3.26
N GLY A 254 -7.64 12.61 -2.95
CA GLY A 254 -6.99 11.61 -3.79
C GLY A 254 -7.81 10.37 -4.07
N ASP A 255 -7.53 9.74 -5.21
CA ASP A 255 -8.06 8.42 -5.55
C ASP A 255 -7.12 7.32 -5.04
N GLY A 256 -7.67 6.23 -4.51
CA GLY A 256 -7.04 4.99 -4.13
C GLY A 256 -7.38 3.85 -5.06
N TYR A 257 -6.49 2.87 -5.16
CA TYR A 257 -6.71 1.66 -5.93
C TYR A 257 -6.39 0.45 -5.09
N ILE A 258 -7.25 -0.56 -5.17
CA ILE A 258 -7.03 -1.86 -4.53
C ILE A 258 -7.58 -2.94 -5.44
N GLY A 259 -7.04 -4.14 -5.37
CA GLY A 259 -7.53 -5.26 -6.14
C GLY A 259 -7.54 -6.56 -5.38
N PHE A 260 -8.34 -7.49 -5.91
CA PHE A 260 -8.42 -8.84 -5.38
C PHE A 260 -8.45 -9.84 -6.52
N TRP A 261 -7.74 -10.93 -6.31
CA TRP A 261 -7.85 -12.11 -7.14
C TRP A 261 -8.79 -13.09 -6.45
N LEU A 262 -9.91 -13.34 -7.08
CA LEU A 262 -10.94 -14.25 -6.58
C LEU A 262 -10.82 -15.58 -7.32
N GLU A 263 -10.75 -16.68 -6.57
CA GLU A 263 -10.85 -18.03 -7.06
C GLU A 263 -11.93 -18.78 -6.27
N ASP A 264 -12.61 -19.75 -6.94
CA ASP A 264 -13.59 -20.56 -6.26
C ASP A 264 -12.94 -21.33 -5.09
N LYS A 265 -13.53 -21.18 -3.89
CA LYS A 265 -13.09 -21.81 -2.63
C LYS A 265 -11.69 -21.44 -2.14
N ALA A 266 -10.99 -20.51 -2.79
CA ALA A 266 -9.73 -19.97 -2.29
C ALA A 266 -9.96 -18.72 -1.45
N PRO A 267 -9.13 -18.47 -0.43
CA PRO A 267 -9.19 -17.19 0.28
C PRO A 267 -8.84 -16.05 -0.67
N LEU A 268 -9.43 -14.88 -0.43
CA LEU A 268 -9.14 -13.66 -1.19
C LEU A 268 -7.63 -13.41 -1.23
N THR A 269 -7.11 -13.21 -2.43
CA THR A 269 -5.73 -12.78 -2.61
C THR A 269 -5.75 -11.31 -2.97
N TYR A 270 -5.24 -10.47 -2.06
CA TYR A 270 -4.99 -9.07 -2.33
C TYR A 270 -3.95 -8.92 -3.45
N ILE A 271 -4.20 -8.00 -4.36
CA ILE A 271 -3.27 -7.60 -5.41
C ILE A 271 -3.08 -6.08 -5.38
N SER A 272 -1.86 -5.63 -5.58
CA SER A 272 -1.60 -4.21 -5.78
C SER A 272 -2.17 -3.77 -7.11
N VAL A 273 -2.86 -2.62 -7.12
CA VAL A 273 -3.37 -2.00 -8.35
C VAL A 273 -2.73 -0.63 -8.50
N ALA A 274 -2.11 -0.40 -9.64
CA ALA A 274 -1.48 0.87 -9.94
C ALA A 274 -1.92 1.39 -11.30
N GLU A 275 -2.36 2.65 -11.32
CA GLU A 275 -2.48 3.38 -12.57
C GLU A 275 -1.13 3.96 -12.95
N ARG A 276 -0.63 3.64 -14.15
CA ARG A 276 0.72 4.00 -14.59
C ARG A 276 1.03 5.49 -14.44
N ALA A 277 0.05 6.35 -14.70
CA ALA A 277 0.22 7.80 -14.57
C ALA A 277 0.22 8.30 -13.10
N GLN A 278 -0.31 7.53 -12.16
CA GLN A 278 -0.49 7.95 -10.76
C GLN A 278 0.39 7.19 -9.76
N ALA A 279 0.84 6.00 -10.10
CA ALA A 279 1.65 5.16 -9.19
C ALA A 279 2.90 5.89 -8.69
N GLN A 280 3.53 6.67 -9.55
CA GLN A 280 4.69 7.49 -9.20
C GLN A 280 4.35 8.69 -8.29
N ARG A 281 3.12 9.20 -8.38
CA ARG A 281 2.73 10.48 -7.76
C ARG A 281 2.31 10.36 -6.30
N ARG A 282 1.84 9.20 -5.87
CA ARG A 282 1.27 9.01 -4.53
C ARG A 282 2.31 8.96 -3.43
N ARG A 283 3.48 8.41 -3.73
CA ARG A 283 4.59 8.31 -2.77
C ARG A 283 5.55 9.50 -2.82
N ALA A 284 5.26 10.51 -3.63
CA ALA A 284 6.07 11.72 -3.71
C ALA A 284 5.88 12.70 -2.53
N GLY A 285 5.10 12.30 -1.51
CA GLY A 285 4.94 13.04 -0.27
C GLY A 285 4.07 14.31 -0.38
N TRP A 286 4.05 15.09 0.68
CA TRP A 286 3.22 16.29 0.86
C TRP A 286 3.41 17.36 -0.22
N HIS A 287 4.61 17.43 -0.80
CA HIS A 287 4.97 18.44 -1.78
C HIS A 287 4.56 18.09 -3.21
N ALA A 288 4.11 16.86 -3.46
CA ALA A 288 3.75 16.40 -4.80
C ALA A 288 2.75 17.30 -5.55
N PRO A 289 1.67 17.82 -4.91
CA PRO A 289 0.75 18.74 -5.59
C PRO A 289 1.40 20.08 -6.00
N ALA A 290 2.36 20.56 -5.21
CA ALA A 290 3.12 21.77 -5.51
C ALA A 290 4.18 21.52 -6.60
N LEU A 291 4.87 20.38 -6.54
CA LEU A 291 5.87 19.96 -7.53
C LEU A 291 5.26 19.74 -8.91
N ARG A 292 4.04 19.21 -8.96
CA ARG A 292 3.31 19.03 -10.23
C ARG A 292 3.10 20.32 -11.00
N LYS A 293 3.07 21.46 -10.34
CA LYS A 293 2.92 22.78 -10.96
C LYS A 293 4.25 23.40 -11.37
N LYS A 294 5.36 22.71 -11.14
CA LYS A 294 6.70 23.21 -11.43
C LYS A 294 7.20 22.68 -12.76
N SER A 295 7.92 23.54 -13.48
CA SER A 295 8.76 23.18 -14.62
C SER A 295 10.22 23.26 -14.16
N VAL A 296 10.97 22.18 -14.41
CA VAL A 296 12.38 22.07 -14.03
C VAL A 296 13.20 21.68 -15.25
N SER A 297 14.31 22.37 -15.47
CA SER A 297 15.31 22.00 -16.47
C SER A 297 16.56 21.49 -15.78
N VAL A 298 16.97 20.28 -16.12
CA VAL A 298 18.24 19.67 -15.70
C VAL A 298 19.22 19.81 -16.86
N ILE A 299 20.30 20.59 -16.66
CA ILE A 299 21.34 20.81 -17.65
C ILE A 299 22.53 19.92 -17.33
N GLY A 300 22.82 18.98 -18.21
CA GLY A 300 23.78 17.92 -18.00
C GLY A 300 23.16 16.66 -17.40
N ALA A 301 23.08 15.58 -18.18
CA ALA A 301 22.61 14.25 -17.73
C ALA A 301 23.81 13.29 -17.47
N GLY A 302 24.83 13.78 -16.81
CA GLY A 302 25.97 12.98 -16.39
C GLY A 302 25.72 12.23 -15.09
N SER A 303 26.80 11.98 -14.33
CA SER A 303 26.79 11.22 -13.06
C SER A 303 25.88 11.83 -11.98
N ILE A 304 25.71 13.14 -11.95
CA ILE A 304 24.82 13.82 -10.99
C ILE A 304 23.47 14.09 -11.63
N GLY A 305 23.45 14.72 -12.80
CA GLY A 305 22.21 15.15 -13.43
C GLY A 305 21.26 14.01 -13.80
N SER A 306 21.76 12.82 -14.13
CA SER A 306 20.91 11.66 -14.39
C SER A 306 20.12 11.23 -13.15
N TYR A 307 20.76 11.18 -11.96
CA TYR A 307 20.07 10.87 -10.70
C TYR A 307 19.15 12.01 -10.25
N VAL A 308 19.59 13.27 -10.44
CA VAL A 308 18.71 14.42 -10.14
C VAL A 308 17.44 14.37 -10.98
N ALA A 309 17.57 14.09 -12.27
CA ALA A 309 16.40 13.97 -13.16
C ALA A 309 15.48 12.82 -12.72
N GLU A 310 16.02 11.66 -12.35
CA GLU A 310 15.26 10.53 -11.83
C GLU A 310 14.53 10.90 -10.55
N VAL A 311 15.20 11.52 -9.58
CA VAL A 311 14.59 11.93 -8.32
C VAL A 311 13.48 12.97 -8.55
N LEU A 312 13.67 13.93 -9.44
CA LEU A 312 12.66 14.94 -9.77
C LEU A 312 11.43 14.32 -10.44
N ASP A 313 11.63 13.37 -11.34
CA ASP A 313 10.53 12.62 -11.98
C ASP A 313 9.75 11.83 -10.93
N ARG A 314 10.43 11.03 -10.10
CA ARG A 314 9.83 10.25 -9.00
C ARG A 314 9.14 11.15 -7.95
N SER A 315 9.62 12.37 -7.75
CA SER A 315 8.99 13.36 -6.88
C SER A 315 7.74 14.02 -7.47
N GLY A 316 7.41 13.73 -8.73
CA GLY A 316 6.19 14.19 -9.37
C GLY A 316 6.25 15.62 -9.92
N VAL A 317 7.43 16.10 -10.32
CA VAL A 317 7.57 17.36 -11.07
C VAL A 317 6.72 17.31 -12.34
N GLY A 318 5.95 18.37 -12.60
CA GLY A 318 4.96 18.37 -13.67
C GLY A 318 5.54 18.47 -15.09
N ASP A 319 6.60 19.25 -15.26
CA ASP A 319 7.31 19.43 -16.53
C ASP A 319 8.82 19.34 -16.26
N LEU A 320 9.41 18.20 -16.57
CA LEU A 320 10.84 17.93 -16.41
C LEU A 320 11.51 17.91 -17.78
N ARG A 321 12.49 18.79 -18.00
CA ARG A 321 13.27 18.90 -19.22
C ARG A 321 14.72 18.54 -18.92
N VAL A 322 15.25 17.57 -19.66
CA VAL A 322 16.64 17.14 -19.51
C VAL A 322 17.42 17.54 -20.77
N HIS A 323 18.55 18.22 -20.57
CA HIS A 323 19.42 18.70 -21.65
C HIS A 323 20.82 18.09 -21.50
N ASP A 324 21.29 17.40 -22.53
CA ASP A 324 22.67 16.89 -22.63
C ASP A 324 22.94 16.63 -24.13
N PHE A 325 24.16 16.86 -24.57
CA PHE A 325 24.58 16.62 -25.94
C PHE A 325 25.33 15.28 -26.13
N ASP A 326 25.68 14.62 -25.03
CA ASP A 326 26.46 13.38 -25.05
C ASP A 326 25.61 12.13 -25.30
N LYS A 327 26.31 11.06 -25.69
CA LYS A 327 25.78 9.70 -25.73
C LYS A 327 26.15 8.94 -24.47
N LEU A 328 25.29 7.99 -24.07
CA LEU A 328 25.58 7.06 -23.01
C LEU A 328 26.57 6.01 -23.50
N LEU A 329 27.76 6.00 -22.94
CA LEU A 329 28.82 5.04 -23.26
C LEU A 329 28.91 3.97 -22.14
N PRO A 330 29.45 2.77 -22.43
CA PRO A 330 29.59 1.72 -21.43
C PRO A 330 30.33 2.18 -20.17
N GLY A 331 31.39 3.02 -20.31
CA GLY A 331 32.13 3.57 -19.17
C GLY A 331 31.38 4.57 -18.31
N ASN A 332 30.21 5.05 -18.76
CA ASN A 332 29.35 5.92 -17.95
C ASN A 332 28.49 5.13 -16.94
N LEU A 333 28.20 3.85 -17.22
CA LEU A 333 27.25 3.03 -16.45
C LEU A 333 27.60 2.92 -14.97
N VAL A 334 28.87 2.98 -14.60
CA VAL A 334 29.31 2.93 -13.20
C VAL A 334 28.83 4.12 -12.36
N ARG A 335 28.35 5.18 -13.01
CA ARG A 335 27.96 6.43 -12.35
C ARG A 335 26.75 7.13 -13.01
N HIS A 336 25.95 6.40 -13.77
CA HIS A 336 24.81 6.95 -14.49
C HIS A 336 23.53 6.19 -14.12
N ALA A 337 22.42 6.90 -13.92
CA ALA A 337 21.16 6.30 -13.50
C ALA A 337 20.52 5.41 -14.57
N ALA A 338 20.80 5.66 -15.86
CA ALA A 338 20.17 4.91 -16.93
C ALA A 338 20.65 3.46 -17.04
N SER A 339 19.72 2.58 -17.45
CA SER A 339 19.98 1.16 -17.68
C SER A 339 21.01 0.91 -18.79
N PRO A 340 21.81 -0.18 -18.68
CA PRO A 340 22.72 -0.64 -19.74
C PRO A 340 22.05 -0.85 -21.12
N ALA A 341 20.74 -1.10 -21.13
CA ALA A 341 19.96 -1.27 -22.38
C ALA A 341 19.97 -0.05 -23.27
N PHE A 342 20.32 1.13 -22.74
CA PHE A 342 20.34 2.39 -23.48
C PHE A 342 21.73 2.84 -23.94
N VAL A 343 22.74 2.00 -23.80
CA VAL A 343 24.10 2.30 -24.29
C VAL A 343 24.05 2.60 -25.79
N GLY A 344 24.72 3.70 -26.18
CA GLY A 344 24.72 4.23 -27.55
C GLY A 344 23.62 5.26 -27.86
N GLN A 345 22.58 5.36 -27.04
CA GLN A 345 21.58 6.42 -27.11
C GLN A 345 22.11 7.74 -26.57
N THR A 346 21.42 8.87 -26.86
CA THR A 346 21.73 10.13 -26.18
C THR A 346 21.44 9.97 -24.69
N LYS A 347 22.21 10.64 -23.83
CA LYS A 347 21.99 10.58 -22.38
C LYS A 347 20.60 11.06 -22.01
N THR A 348 20.07 12.06 -22.71
CA THR A 348 18.69 12.55 -22.53
C THR A 348 17.67 11.46 -22.81
N THR A 349 17.79 10.77 -23.96
CA THR A 349 16.92 9.65 -24.31
C THR A 349 17.03 8.53 -23.28
N ALA A 350 18.23 8.20 -22.87
CA ALA A 350 18.49 7.13 -21.91
C ALA A 350 17.82 7.41 -20.53
N VAL A 351 17.94 8.64 -20.02
CA VAL A 351 17.28 9.05 -18.76
C VAL A 351 15.76 9.03 -18.90
N CYS A 352 15.23 9.65 -19.95
CA CYS A 352 13.77 9.69 -20.14
C CYS A 352 13.16 8.29 -20.36
N ALA A 353 13.85 7.42 -21.09
CA ALA A 353 13.36 6.06 -21.33
C ALA A 353 13.47 5.17 -20.07
N SER A 354 14.49 5.35 -19.23
CA SER A 354 14.57 4.67 -17.92
C SER A 354 13.43 5.07 -17.03
N ALA A 355 13.11 6.36 -16.94
CA ALA A 355 11.96 6.87 -16.17
C ALA A 355 10.60 6.34 -16.64
N LEU A 356 10.47 5.94 -17.91
CA LEU A 356 9.26 5.36 -18.48
C LEU A 356 9.15 3.85 -18.28
N LEU A 357 10.27 3.17 -17.94
CA LEU A 357 10.32 1.72 -17.74
C LEU A 357 10.16 1.31 -16.28
N ASP A 358 10.45 2.21 -15.35
CA ASP A 358 10.24 2.04 -13.91
C ASP A 358 8.80 2.40 -13.52
#